data_88cd8392e5048cd52248b95a5f479c9e
#
_entry.id   88cd8392e5048cd52248b95a5f479c9e
#
_cell.length_a   1.000
_cell.length_b   1.000
_cell.length_c   1.000
_cell.angle_alpha   90.00
_cell.angle_beta   90.00
_cell.angle_gamma   90.00
#
_symmetry.space_group_name_H-M   'P 1'
#
loop_
_entity.id
_entity.type
_entity.pdbx_description
1 polymer ?
#
loop_
_entity_poly.entity_id
_entity_poly.type
_entity_poly.pdbx_seq_one_letter_code
_entity_poly.pdbx_strand_id
1 'polypeptide(L)'
;MHITVINELIYSVFMPDKVHCAHILVKTEKEANIVLGRLKKGEKFANIAKEVSLCPSGKRGGDLGTFSRGRMVKEFEKAAFVLQKGQVSPIVKTKFGYHIIKRLG
;
A
#
# COMPACT_ATOMS: atom_id res chain seq x y z
N MET A 1 22.36 -14.21 -20.95
CA MET A 1 21.25 -13.39 -21.42
C MET A 1 21.33 -12.00 -20.82
N HIS A 2 21.48 -11.05 -21.69
CA HIS A 2 21.67 -9.66 -21.26
C HIS A 2 20.37 -9.01 -20.81
N ILE A 3 19.21 -9.56 -21.21
CA ILE A 3 17.91 -9.02 -20.85
C ILE A 3 17.70 -9.00 -19.34
N THR A 4 18.08 -10.07 -18.64
CA THR A 4 17.94 -10.14 -17.19
C THR A 4 18.77 -9.05 -16.49
N VAL A 5 20.01 -8.87 -16.95
CA VAL A 5 20.89 -7.84 -16.38
C VAL A 5 20.34 -6.44 -16.64
N ILE A 6 19.84 -6.20 -17.86
CA ILE A 6 19.23 -4.92 -18.21
C ILE A 6 17.99 -4.66 -17.36
N ASN A 7 17.15 -5.67 -17.14
CA ASN A 7 15.96 -5.53 -16.29
C ASN A 7 16.34 -5.20 -14.84
N GLU A 8 17.39 -5.83 -14.31
CA GLU A 8 17.88 -5.53 -12.97
C GLU A 8 18.37 -4.08 -12.86
N LEU A 9 19.10 -3.61 -13.86
CA LEU A 9 19.59 -2.23 -13.89
C LEU A 9 18.44 -1.23 -13.96
N ILE A 10 17.45 -1.49 -14.82
CA ILE A 10 16.28 -0.62 -14.95
C ILE A 10 15.50 -0.60 -13.63
N TYR A 11 15.30 -1.77 -13.04
CA TYR A 11 14.62 -1.90 -11.75
C TYR A 11 15.34 -1.08 -10.69
N SER A 12 16.66 -1.24 -10.59
CA SER A 12 17.47 -0.53 -9.61
C SER A 12 17.44 0.98 -9.78
N VAL A 13 17.47 1.45 -11.04
CA VAL A 13 17.44 2.89 -11.35
C VAL A 13 16.08 3.52 -11.07
N PHE A 14 14.98 2.82 -11.37
CA PHE A 14 13.63 3.37 -11.24
C PHE A 14 12.93 3.00 -9.94
N MET A 15 13.51 2.12 -9.12
CA MET A 15 12.96 1.84 -7.80
C MET A 15 13.26 3.00 -6.86
N PRO A 16 12.25 3.57 -6.24
CA PRO A 16 12.49 4.66 -5.31
C PRO A 16 13.11 4.16 -4.00
N ASP A 17 13.89 5.03 -3.35
CA ASP A 17 14.38 4.76 -2.00
C ASP A 17 13.30 5.03 -0.96
N LYS A 18 12.34 5.87 -1.30
CA LYS A 18 11.24 6.28 -0.43
C LYS A 18 9.95 6.30 -1.23
N VAL A 19 8.85 5.96 -0.54
CA VAL A 19 7.52 6.06 -1.12
C VAL A 19 6.59 6.75 -0.13
N HIS A 20 5.60 7.45 -0.67
CA HIS A 20 4.54 8.06 0.12
C HIS A 20 3.28 7.21 -0.07
N CYS A 21 2.82 6.58 1.00
CA CYS A 21 1.67 5.68 0.93
C CYS A 21 0.60 6.02 1.95
N ALA A 22 -0.60 5.60 1.63
CA ALA A 22 -1.71 5.51 2.57
C ALA A 22 -2.10 4.05 2.69
N HIS A 23 -2.74 3.67 3.80
CA HIS A 23 -3.27 2.33 3.93
C HIS A 23 -4.58 2.31 4.72
N ILE A 24 -5.31 1.21 4.54
CA ILE A 24 -6.50 0.90 5.33
C ILE A 24 -6.21 -0.44 6.00
N LEU A 25 -6.26 -0.45 7.34
CA LEU A 25 -6.05 -1.66 8.13
C LEU A 25 -7.38 -2.14 8.67
N VAL A 26 -7.70 -3.40 8.41
CA VAL A 26 -8.90 -4.04 8.95
C VAL A 26 -8.54 -5.38 9.59
N LYS A 27 -9.46 -5.93 10.36
CA LYS A 27 -9.21 -7.10 11.19
C LYS A 27 -9.30 -8.42 10.41
N THR A 28 -10.17 -8.49 9.40
CA THR A 28 -10.47 -9.73 8.68
C THR A 28 -10.30 -9.55 7.19
N GLU A 29 -10.05 -10.66 6.51
CA GLU A 29 -9.97 -10.68 5.05
C GLU A 29 -11.30 -10.30 4.41
N LYS A 30 -12.41 -10.70 5.03
CA LYS A 30 -13.75 -10.34 4.57
C LYS A 30 -13.92 -8.83 4.53
N GLU A 31 -13.52 -8.14 5.60
CA GLU A 31 -13.57 -6.68 5.65
C GLU A 31 -12.68 -6.05 4.58
N ALA A 32 -11.49 -6.62 4.36
CA ALA A 32 -10.59 -6.14 3.32
C ALA A 32 -11.20 -6.28 1.92
N ASN A 33 -11.90 -7.39 1.66
CA ASN A 33 -12.61 -7.58 0.39
C ASN A 33 -13.74 -6.57 0.21
N ILE A 34 -14.43 -6.22 1.29
CA ILE A 34 -15.47 -5.17 1.25
C ILE A 34 -14.84 -3.84 0.87
N VAL A 35 -13.68 -3.51 1.45
CA VAL A 35 -12.96 -2.28 1.11
C VAL A 35 -12.59 -2.26 -0.36
N LEU A 36 -12.04 -3.36 -0.89
CA LEU A 36 -11.71 -3.45 -2.31
C LEU A 36 -12.93 -3.25 -3.20
N GLY A 37 -14.06 -3.82 -2.81
CA GLY A 37 -15.33 -3.64 -3.53
C GLY A 37 -15.77 -2.18 -3.56
N ARG A 38 -15.65 -1.48 -2.45
CA ARG A 38 -16.00 -0.06 -2.34
C ARG A 38 -15.10 0.80 -3.24
N LEU A 39 -13.79 0.49 -3.25
CA LEU A 39 -12.86 1.19 -4.13
C LEU A 39 -13.20 0.98 -5.61
N LYS A 40 -13.58 -0.25 -5.98
CA LYS A 40 -13.99 -0.54 -7.37
C LYS A 40 -15.25 0.23 -7.77
N LYS A 41 -16.10 0.54 -6.82
CA LYS A 41 -17.31 1.34 -7.06
C LYS A 41 -17.02 2.83 -7.16
N GLY A 42 -15.78 3.24 -6.94
CA GLY A 42 -15.38 4.64 -7.08
C GLY A 42 -15.36 5.43 -5.78
N GLU A 43 -15.55 4.79 -4.62
CA GLU A 43 -15.43 5.50 -3.35
C GLU A 43 -13.98 5.91 -3.13
N LYS A 44 -13.78 7.05 -2.49
CA LYS A 44 -12.45 7.59 -2.26
C LYS A 44 -11.73 6.83 -1.15
N PHE A 45 -10.48 6.46 -1.41
CA PHE A 45 -9.64 5.73 -0.47
C PHE A 45 -9.59 6.42 0.90
N ALA A 46 -9.35 7.73 0.91
CA ALA A 46 -9.25 8.49 2.15
C ALA A 46 -10.54 8.44 2.98
N ASN A 47 -11.69 8.47 2.33
CA ASN A 47 -12.98 8.42 3.03
C ASN A 47 -13.21 7.05 3.66
N ILE A 48 -12.88 5.98 2.95
CA ILE A 48 -12.99 4.63 3.50
C ILE A 48 -12.04 4.47 4.69
N ALA A 49 -10.81 4.96 4.55
CA ALA A 49 -9.82 4.90 5.64
C ALA A 49 -10.34 5.59 6.91
N LYS A 50 -10.92 6.76 6.77
CA LYS A 50 -11.48 7.51 7.90
C LYS A 50 -12.60 6.75 8.59
N GLU A 51 -13.38 6.02 7.82
CA GLU A 51 -14.54 5.30 8.32
C GLU A 51 -14.14 3.99 9.00
N VAL A 52 -13.26 3.19 8.40
CA VAL A 52 -13.09 1.80 8.82
C VAL A 52 -11.67 1.41 9.26
N SER A 53 -10.66 2.22 8.96
CA SER A 53 -9.29 1.81 9.28
C SER A 53 -9.06 1.74 10.79
N LEU A 54 -8.43 0.65 11.23
CA LEU A 54 -8.07 0.44 12.63
C LEU A 54 -6.78 1.18 13.00
N CYS A 55 -6.01 1.63 12.00
CA CYS A 55 -4.80 2.39 12.25
C CYS A 55 -5.13 3.85 12.58
N PRO A 56 -4.40 4.48 13.53
CA PRO A 56 -4.60 5.91 13.82
C PRO A 56 -4.49 6.81 12.59
N SER A 57 -3.71 6.40 11.57
CA SER A 57 -3.59 7.14 10.31
C SER A 57 -4.93 7.28 9.58
N GLY A 58 -5.92 6.46 9.92
CA GLY A 58 -7.27 6.56 9.34
C GLY A 58 -7.83 7.96 9.44
N LYS A 59 -7.55 8.67 10.53
CA LYS A 59 -8.00 10.05 10.73
C LYS A 59 -7.47 11.00 9.66
N ARG A 60 -6.35 10.66 9.04
CA ARG A 60 -5.72 11.43 7.96
C ARG A 60 -5.94 10.74 6.61
N GLY A 61 -7.02 10.00 6.45
CA GLY A 61 -7.30 9.29 5.21
C GLY A 61 -6.37 8.10 4.98
N GLY A 62 -5.73 7.61 6.02
CA GLY A 62 -4.78 6.50 5.95
C GLY A 62 -3.37 6.91 5.62
N ASP A 63 -3.09 8.20 5.49
CA ASP A 63 -1.80 8.72 5.06
C ASP A 63 -0.71 8.40 6.10
N LEU A 64 0.30 7.64 5.65
CA LEU A 64 1.44 7.25 6.48
C LEU A 64 2.65 8.17 6.28
N GLY A 65 2.56 9.13 5.36
CA GLY A 65 3.69 9.95 4.98
C GLY A 65 4.67 9.19 4.10
N THR A 66 5.84 9.76 3.97
CA THR A 66 6.93 9.18 3.17
C THR A 66 7.81 8.32 4.08
N PHE A 67 8.16 7.13 3.61
CA PHE A 67 9.01 6.23 4.38
C PHE A 67 9.99 5.49 3.47
N SER A 68 11.12 5.11 4.05
CA SER A 68 12.16 4.35 3.37
C SER A 68 12.03 2.86 3.70
N ARG A 69 12.81 2.05 3.00
CA ARG A 69 12.92 0.62 3.33
C ARG A 69 13.40 0.46 4.75
N GLY A 70 12.97 -0.62 5.40
CA GLY A 70 13.35 -0.93 6.77
C GLY A 70 12.49 -0.27 7.83
N ARG A 71 11.51 0.55 7.46
CA ARG A 71 10.63 1.24 8.40
C ARG A 71 9.35 0.45 8.68
N MET A 72 8.83 -0.26 7.68
CA MET A 72 7.59 -1.02 7.79
C MET A 72 7.89 -2.51 7.88
N VAL A 73 6.92 -3.30 8.34
CA VAL A 73 7.07 -4.77 8.32
C VAL A 73 7.26 -5.24 6.89
N LYS A 74 7.96 -6.37 6.73
CA LYS A 74 8.41 -6.86 5.42
C LYS A 74 7.29 -6.99 4.40
N GLU A 75 6.18 -7.59 4.78
CA GLU A 75 5.06 -7.82 3.87
C GLU A 75 4.50 -6.52 3.34
N PHE A 76 4.38 -5.52 4.22
CA PHE A 76 3.90 -4.19 3.85
C PHE A 76 4.90 -3.51 2.90
N GLU A 77 6.18 -3.54 3.27
CA GLU A 77 7.23 -2.91 2.48
C GLU A 77 7.28 -3.46 1.06
N LYS A 78 7.28 -4.79 0.91
CA LYS A 78 7.31 -5.42 -0.40
C LYS A 78 6.15 -4.96 -1.28
N ALA A 79 4.96 -4.91 -0.72
CA ALA A 79 3.77 -4.51 -1.45
C ALA A 79 3.82 -3.03 -1.81
N ALA A 80 4.23 -2.18 -0.87
CA ALA A 80 4.25 -0.74 -1.08
C ALA A 80 5.26 -0.32 -2.16
N PHE A 81 6.45 -0.91 -2.13
CA PHE A 81 7.54 -0.47 -3.02
C PHE A 81 7.41 -0.97 -4.45
N VAL A 82 6.55 -1.94 -4.74
CA VAL A 82 6.28 -2.34 -6.13
C VAL A 82 5.10 -1.60 -6.75
N LEU A 83 4.36 -0.82 -5.97
CA LEU A 83 3.25 -0.04 -6.50
C LEU A 83 3.77 1.13 -7.32
N GLN A 84 3.04 1.45 -8.37
CA GLN A 84 3.22 2.70 -9.09
C GLN A 84 2.38 3.78 -8.43
N LYS A 85 2.76 5.03 -8.63
CA LYS A 85 2.02 6.17 -8.09
C LYS A 85 0.55 6.10 -8.48
N GLY A 86 -0.33 6.19 -7.49
CA GLY A 86 -1.77 6.11 -7.67
C GLY A 86 -2.34 4.70 -7.65
N GLN A 87 -1.49 3.68 -7.66
CA GLN A 87 -1.92 2.29 -7.67
C GLN A 87 -2.31 1.82 -6.27
N VAL A 88 -3.30 0.92 -6.22
CA VAL A 88 -3.76 0.28 -4.99
C VAL A 88 -3.31 -1.17 -5.00
N SER A 89 -2.83 -1.65 -3.86
CA SER A 89 -2.35 -3.02 -3.71
C SER A 89 -3.50 -4.03 -3.62
N PRO A 90 -3.21 -5.32 -3.86
CA PRO A 90 -4.08 -6.38 -3.37
C PRO A 90 -4.05 -6.40 -1.83
N ILE A 91 -4.81 -7.30 -1.24
CA ILE A 91 -4.83 -7.48 0.22
C ILE A 91 -3.46 -7.96 0.69
N VAL A 92 -2.92 -7.28 1.71
CA VAL A 92 -1.62 -7.60 2.30
C VAL A 92 -1.83 -8.01 3.75
N LYS A 93 -1.50 -9.25 4.08
CA LYS A 93 -1.61 -9.73 5.45
C LYS A 93 -0.30 -9.49 6.21
N THR A 94 -0.41 -8.91 7.40
CA THR A 94 0.70 -8.75 8.33
C THR A 94 0.27 -9.21 9.72
N LYS A 95 1.17 -9.13 10.69
CA LYS A 95 0.82 -9.43 12.08
C LYS A 95 -0.23 -8.49 12.66
N PHE A 96 -0.45 -7.35 12.03
CA PHE A 96 -1.43 -6.35 12.50
C PHE A 96 -2.83 -6.60 11.95
N GLY A 97 -2.95 -7.37 10.89
CA GLY A 97 -4.22 -7.63 10.21
C GLY A 97 -4.09 -7.58 8.70
N TYR A 98 -5.10 -7.03 8.05
CA TYR A 98 -5.17 -6.98 6.59
C TYR A 98 -5.13 -5.54 6.11
N HIS A 99 -4.20 -5.26 5.21
CA HIS A 99 -3.95 -3.90 4.70
C HIS A 99 -4.35 -3.79 3.24
N ILE A 100 -4.88 -2.65 2.87
CA ILE A 100 -5.00 -2.21 1.49
C ILE A 100 -4.11 -0.96 1.40
N ILE A 101 -3.14 -0.96 0.50
CA ILE A 101 -2.13 0.10 0.41
C ILE A 101 -2.34 0.87 -0.89
N LYS A 102 -2.24 2.20 -0.81
CA LYS A 102 -2.24 3.06 -2.00
C LYS A 102 -0.96 3.87 -2.01
N ARG A 103 -0.27 3.88 -3.15
CA ARG A 103 0.92 4.72 -3.29
C ARG A 103 0.49 6.11 -3.77
N LEU A 104 0.86 7.12 -2.99
CA LEU A 104 0.52 8.52 -3.28
C LEU A 104 1.64 9.25 -4.00
N GLY A 105 2.89 8.88 -3.73
CA GLY A 105 4.01 9.53 -4.34
C GLY A 105 5.32 8.77 -4.28
#